data_153fce29c6ece723f869f1ea09b0f263
#
_entry.id   153fce29c6ece723f869f1ea09b0f263
#
_cell.length_a   1.000
_cell.length_b   1.000
_cell.length_c   1.000
_cell.angle_alpha   90.00
_cell.angle_beta   90.00
_cell.angle_gamma   90.00
#
_symmetry.space_group_name_H-M   'P 1'
#
loop_
_entity.id
_entity.type
_entity.pdbx_description
1 polymer ?
#
loop_
_entity_poly.entity_id
_entity_poly.type
_entity_poly.pdbx_seq_one_letter_code
_entity_poly.pdbx_strand_id
1 'polypeptide(L)'
;RSLQTATYCSLSFPVHDGVAGLEYNGTSLNALFAQRRNLLRPSFLGMVRDILRFNHEAPRLLDEAGSELPLGEFLARGRYGRAFVDHYVVPMGAAIWSTDPARMMGFPARFFVRFLHNHGMLTVDDRPTWRTISGGSARYVEKLTTPFRDRIHLATPVEQVRRLPGGVLVKPRGQEAVRFDAVFLACHSDQALGLLADPSAAEREVLGAIPYQSNETVLHTDVRLLPRRRLVWAGWNYHVRPNGGPVALTYNMNILQRLDAPTPFLVTLNHTDAID
;
A
#
# COMPACT_ATOMS: atom_id res chain seq x y z
N ARG A 1 10.94 23.49 -17.99
CA ARG A 1 9.79 23.79 -17.10
C ARG A 1 9.78 22.77 -15.99
N SER A 2 9.78 23.21 -14.73
CA SER A 2 9.71 22.35 -13.55
C SER A 2 8.40 21.56 -13.53
N LEU A 3 8.44 20.33 -12.98
CA LEU A 3 7.22 19.58 -12.69
C LEU A 3 6.49 20.26 -11.53
N GLN A 4 5.22 20.57 -11.72
CA GLN A 4 4.38 21.09 -10.64
C GLN A 4 3.90 19.93 -9.77
N THR A 5 4.05 20.06 -8.45
CA THR A 5 3.51 19.13 -7.48
C THR A 5 2.22 19.70 -6.88
N ALA A 6 1.15 18.92 -6.88
CA ALA A 6 -0.04 19.25 -6.11
C ALA A 6 0.17 18.85 -4.65
N THR A 7 -0.19 19.73 -3.73
CA THR A 7 -0.25 19.39 -2.31
C THR A 7 -1.36 18.39 -2.07
N TYR A 8 -1.08 17.34 -1.33
CA TYR A 8 -1.98 16.24 -1.17
C TYR A 8 -2.40 16.01 0.29
N CYS A 9 -3.58 15.47 0.48
CA CYS A 9 -4.21 15.20 1.75
C CYS A 9 -3.50 14.11 2.54
N SER A 10 -3.59 14.17 3.86
CA SER A 10 -3.02 13.17 4.78
C SER A 10 -3.39 11.74 4.40
N LEU A 11 -2.45 10.81 4.52
CA LEU A 11 -2.73 9.39 4.58
C LEU A 11 -3.72 9.14 5.73
N SER A 12 -4.97 8.97 5.39
CA SER A 12 -5.99 8.53 6.33
C SER A 12 -6.55 7.21 5.80
N PHE A 13 -6.64 6.27 6.70
CA PHE A 13 -7.23 4.97 6.44
C PHE A 13 -8.57 4.90 7.19
N PRO A 14 -9.66 5.38 6.60
CA PRO A 14 -10.97 5.12 7.17
C PRO A 14 -11.23 3.62 7.07
N VAL A 15 -11.71 3.08 8.16
CA VAL A 15 -12.18 1.71 8.24
C VAL A 15 -13.69 1.74 8.10
N HIS A 16 -14.20 1.00 7.12
CA HIS A 16 -15.61 0.72 6.97
C HIS A 16 -15.86 -0.74 7.35
N ASP A 17 -16.41 -0.94 8.53
CA ASP A 17 -16.87 -2.26 8.99
C ASP A 17 -18.39 -2.30 8.88
N GLY A 18 -18.88 -2.93 7.81
CA GLY A 18 -20.32 -3.07 7.55
C GLY A 18 -21.03 -3.90 8.60
N VAL A 19 -20.35 -4.83 9.26
CA VAL A 19 -20.92 -5.71 10.31
C VAL A 19 -21.00 -4.99 11.64
N ALA A 20 -19.90 -4.38 12.09
CA ALA A 20 -19.88 -3.58 13.32
C ALA A 20 -20.55 -2.21 13.16
N GLY A 21 -20.87 -1.82 11.93
CA GLY A 21 -21.40 -0.51 11.57
C GLY A 21 -20.47 0.63 11.99
N LEU A 22 -19.15 0.41 11.86
CA LEU A 22 -18.12 1.36 12.26
C LEU A 22 -17.56 2.10 11.04
N GLU A 23 -17.63 3.42 11.09
CA GLU A 23 -17.02 4.33 10.11
C GLU A 23 -16.31 5.45 10.85
N TYR A 24 -15.03 5.63 10.60
CA TYR A 24 -14.26 6.72 11.17
C TYR A 24 -13.05 7.06 10.29
N ASN A 25 -12.50 8.27 10.47
CA ASN A 25 -11.32 8.73 9.78
C ASN A 25 -10.44 9.55 10.74
N GLY A 26 -9.17 9.25 10.81
CA GLY A 26 -8.21 9.89 11.74
C GLY A 26 -7.67 11.26 11.29
N THR A 27 -8.27 11.94 10.30
CA THR A 27 -7.77 13.23 9.80
C THR A 27 -8.09 14.42 10.72
N SER A 28 -9.17 14.32 11.48
CA SER A 28 -9.60 15.35 12.44
C SER A 28 -10.49 14.74 13.52
N LEU A 29 -10.63 15.41 14.64
CA LEU A 29 -11.57 14.99 15.69
C LEU A 29 -13.01 14.89 15.15
N ASN A 30 -13.41 15.80 14.25
CA ASN A 30 -14.73 15.77 13.65
C ASN A 30 -14.93 14.53 12.76
N ALA A 31 -13.92 14.13 11.99
CA ALA A 31 -13.94 12.93 11.15
C ALA A 31 -13.81 11.64 11.99
N LEU A 32 -13.00 11.66 13.05
CA LEU A 32 -12.86 10.55 13.99
C LEU A 32 -14.20 10.22 14.66
N PHE A 33 -14.93 11.24 15.08
CA PHE A 33 -16.27 11.11 15.68
C PHE A 33 -17.39 11.46 14.70
N ALA A 34 -17.21 11.20 13.40
CA ALA A 34 -18.28 11.40 12.41
C ALA A 34 -19.55 10.59 12.76
N GLN A 35 -19.39 9.43 13.38
CA GLN A 35 -20.46 8.72 14.08
C GLN A 35 -20.48 9.17 15.54
N ARG A 36 -21.30 10.17 15.89
CA ARG A 36 -21.35 10.77 17.26
C ARG A 36 -21.57 9.74 18.37
N ARG A 37 -22.28 8.63 18.07
CA ARG A 37 -22.47 7.51 19.00
C ARG A 37 -21.14 6.90 19.48
N ASN A 38 -20.05 7.04 18.73
CA ASN A 38 -18.73 6.49 19.10
C ASN A 38 -18.13 7.23 20.31
N LEU A 39 -18.58 8.44 20.65
CA LEU A 39 -18.23 9.14 21.89
C LEU A 39 -18.70 8.39 23.15
N LEU A 40 -19.72 7.53 23.03
CA LEU A 40 -20.27 6.74 24.13
C LEU A 40 -19.92 5.24 24.02
N ARG A 41 -19.05 4.86 23.07
CA ARG A 41 -18.62 3.46 22.89
C ARG A 41 -17.28 3.20 23.58
N PRO A 42 -17.23 2.45 24.70
CA PRO A 42 -15.98 2.22 25.42
C PRO A 42 -14.91 1.53 24.59
N SER A 43 -15.31 0.60 23.70
CA SER A 43 -14.38 -0.10 22.79
C SER A 43 -13.73 0.87 21.79
N PHE A 44 -14.48 1.85 21.27
CA PHE A 44 -13.95 2.86 20.36
C PHE A 44 -13.00 3.83 21.10
N LEU A 45 -13.37 4.29 22.26
CA LEU A 45 -12.51 5.15 23.10
C LEU A 45 -11.25 4.42 23.53
N GLY A 46 -11.36 3.12 23.86
CA GLY A 46 -10.22 2.26 24.14
C GLY A 46 -9.29 2.14 22.94
N MET A 47 -9.84 1.98 21.73
CA MET A 47 -9.07 1.95 20.48
C MET A 47 -8.30 3.29 20.27
N VAL A 48 -8.96 4.43 20.46
CA VAL A 48 -8.31 5.75 20.32
C VAL A 48 -7.17 5.92 21.32
N ARG A 49 -7.40 5.53 22.60
CA ARG A 49 -6.34 5.53 23.61
C ARG A 49 -5.16 4.64 23.20
N ASP A 50 -5.44 3.45 22.67
CA ASP A 50 -4.41 2.51 22.27
C ASP A 50 -3.65 2.99 21.03
N ILE A 51 -4.28 3.73 20.10
CA ILE A 51 -3.59 4.45 19.00
C ILE A 51 -2.57 5.44 19.56
N LEU A 52 -2.98 6.29 20.49
CA LEU A 52 -2.09 7.30 21.09
C LEU A 52 -0.93 6.64 21.83
N ARG A 53 -1.23 5.58 22.61
CA ARG A 53 -0.23 4.80 23.34
C ARG A 53 0.76 4.13 22.38
N PHE A 54 0.27 3.49 21.32
CA PHE A 54 1.10 2.84 20.30
C PHE A 54 2.04 3.85 19.63
N ASN A 55 1.51 5.00 19.23
CA ASN A 55 2.32 6.06 18.62
C ASN A 55 3.47 6.51 19.51
N HIS A 56 3.26 6.53 20.82
CA HIS A 56 4.28 6.93 21.81
C HIS A 56 5.27 5.80 22.15
N GLU A 57 4.79 4.57 22.30
CA GLU A 57 5.59 3.46 22.81
C GLU A 57 6.31 2.66 21.71
N ALA A 58 5.65 2.46 20.56
CA ALA A 58 6.18 1.60 19.50
C ALA A 58 7.55 2.04 18.94
N PRO A 59 7.88 3.34 18.82
CA PRO A 59 9.20 3.75 18.35
C PRO A 59 10.37 3.18 19.17
N ARG A 60 10.20 2.89 20.46
CA ARG A 60 11.24 2.28 21.32
C ARG A 60 11.73 0.94 20.78
N LEU A 61 10.86 0.21 20.07
CA LEU A 61 11.23 -1.07 19.43
C LEU A 61 12.32 -0.89 18.36
N LEU A 62 12.50 0.30 17.83
CA LEU A 62 13.54 0.59 16.83
C LEU A 62 14.93 0.66 17.45
N ASP A 63 15.04 1.01 18.74
CA ASP A 63 16.28 1.12 19.49
C ASP A 63 16.76 -0.24 20.02
N GLU A 64 15.87 -1.24 20.08
CA GLU A 64 16.19 -2.59 20.53
C GLU A 64 16.90 -3.38 19.44
N ALA A 65 18.13 -3.83 19.66
CA ALA A 65 18.87 -4.64 18.71
C ALA A 65 18.32 -6.08 18.66
N GLY A 66 18.08 -6.62 17.46
CA GLY A 66 17.90 -8.07 17.23
C GLY A 66 16.52 -8.65 17.53
N SER A 67 15.50 -7.86 17.84
CA SER A 67 14.14 -8.39 18.06
C SER A 67 13.39 -8.64 16.76
N GLU A 68 13.27 -9.89 16.34
CA GLU A 68 12.37 -10.33 15.25
C GLU A 68 10.97 -10.69 15.77
N LEU A 69 10.49 -9.98 16.79
CA LEU A 69 9.21 -10.21 17.42
C LEU A 69 8.06 -10.09 16.42
N PRO A 70 7.17 -11.09 16.29
CA PRO A 70 5.97 -10.97 15.47
C PRO A 70 5.05 -9.86 15.99
N LEU A 71 4.36 -9.16 15.07
CA LEU A 71 3.46 -8.05 15.41
C LEU A 71 2.37 -8.47 16.42
N GLY A 72 1.78 -9.66 16.24
CA GLY A 72 0.77 -10.18 17.15
C GLY A 72 1.31 -10.37 18.57
N GLU A 73 2.54 -10.85 18.72
CA GLU A 73 3.17 -11.03 20.02
C GLU A 73 3.52 -9.68 20.67
N PHE A 74 4.05 -8.73 19.89
CA PHE A 74 4.28 -7.35 20.34
C PHE A 74 3.02 -6.70 20.89
N LEU A 75 1.92 -6.80 20.13
CA LEU A 75 0.63 -6.25 20.54
C LEU A 75 0.05 -6.95 21.80
N ALA A 76 0.21 -8.26 21.90
CA ALA A 76 -0.22 -9.03 23.06
C ALA A 76 0.57 -8.68 24.32
N ARG A 77 1.91 -8.60 24.23
CA ARG A 77 2.78 -8.15 25.34
C ARG A 77 2.44 -6.73 25.80
N GLY A 78 2.14 -5.83 24.85
CA GLY A 78 1.68 -4.48 25.14
C GLY A 78 0.24 -4.40 25.63
N ARG A 79 -0.50 -5.52 25.73
CA ARG A 79 -1.91 -5.56 26.14
C ARG A 79 -2.79 -4.57 25.36
N TYR A 80 -2.58 -4.48 24.06
CA TYR A 80 -3.43 -3.67 23.18
C TYR A 80 -4.80 -4.29 23.00
N GLY A 81 -5.84 -3.46 23.04
CA GLY A 81 -7.23 -3.91 22.95
C GLY A 81 -7.59 -4.48 21.58
N ARG A 82 -8.53 -5.42 21.54
CA ARG A 82 -8.97 -6.07 20.30
C ARG A 82 -9.48 -5.07 19.26
N ALA A 83 -10.23 -4.03 19.67
CA ALA A 83 -10.71 -3.01 18.76
C ALA A 83 -9.56 -2.24 18.07
N PHE A 84 -8.44 -2.01 18.74
CA PHE A 84 -7.24 -1.42 18.17
C PHE A 84 -6.60 -2.35 17.13
N VAL A 85 -6.51 -3.63 17.43
CA VAL A 85 -5.95 -4.63 16.52
C VAL A 85 -6.82 -4.76 15.27
N ASP A 86 -8.12 -5.02 15.45
CA ASP A 86 -9.04 -5.41 14.38
C ASP A 86 -9.47 -4.22 13.49
N HIS A 87 -9.51 -3.00 14.03
CA HIS A 87 -10.00 -1.83 13.30
C HIS A 87 -8.95 -0.76 13.02
N TYR A 88 -7.71 -0.92 13.49
CA TYR A 88 -6.63 0.03 13.20
C TYR A 88 -5.38 -0.65 12.64
N VAL A 89 -4.73 -1.54 13.41
CA VAL A 89 -3.42 -2.11 13.03
C VAL A 89 -3.53 -3.03 11.82
N VAL A 90 -4.42 -4.02 11.89
CA VAL A 90 -4.60 -5.01 10.81
C VAL A 90 -5.09 -4.35 9.53
N PRO A 91 -6.15 -3.51 9.54
CA PRO A 91 -6.60 -2.80 8.35
C PRO A 91 -5.51 -1.94 7.71
N MET A 92 -4.77 -1.18 8.53
CA MET A 92 -3.71 -0.30 8.04
C MET A 92 -2.58 -1.11 7.40
N GLY A 93 -2.10 -2.14 8.07
CA GLY A 93 -1.04 -2.99 7.53
C GLY A 93 -1.48 -3.73 6.28
N ALA A 94 -2.64 -4.36 6.29
CA ALA A 94 -3.18 -5.06 5.14
C ALA A 94 -3.35 -4.14 3.93
N ALA A 95 -3.83 -2.90 4.13
CA ALA A 95 -3.96 -1.91 3.07
C ALA A 95 -2.61 -1.47 2.48
N ILE A 96 -1.60 -1.22 3.33
CA ILE A 96 -0.27 -0.76 2.91
C ILE A 96 0.43 -1.83 2.04
N TRP A 97 0.39 -3.09 2.47
CA TRP A 97 1.10 -4.18 1.78
C TRP A 97 0.21 -5.02 0.86
N SER A 98 -1.06 -4.64 0.69
CA SER A 98 -2.06 -5.41 -0.10
C SER A 98 -2.04 -6.90 0.25
N THR A 99 -1.87 -7.22 1.53
CA THR A 99 -1.72 -8.59 2.04
C THR A 99 -2.96 -9.08 2.77
N ASP A 100 -3.08 -10.41 2.92
CA ASP A 100 -4.15 -11.01 3.71
C ASP A 100 -4.07 -10.52 5.17
N PRO A 101 -5.15 -9.97 5.73
CA PRO A 101 -5.23 -9.55 7.14
C PRO A 101 -4.78 -10.64 8.13
N ALA A 102 -5.05 -11.92 7.84
CA ALA A 102 -4.65 -13.03 8.71
C ALA A 102 -3.13 -13.17 8.85
N ARG A 103 -2.36 -12.73 7.85
CA ARG A 103 -0.90 -12.79 7.88
C ARG A 103 -0.25 -11.65 8.67
N MET A 104 -1.00 -10.57 8.94
CA MET A 104 -0.45 -9.39 9.62
C MET A 104 0.09 -9.68 11.01
N MET A 105 -0.49 -10.64 11.74
CA MET A 105 -0.02 -10.99 13.08
C MET A 105 1.37 -11.62 13.09
N GLY A 106 1.76 -12.32 12.02
CA GLY A 106 3.10 -12.88 11.84
C GLY A 106 4.14 -11.89 11.28
N PHE A 107 3.73 -10.68 10.95
CA PHE A 107 4.63 -9.68 10.35
C PHE A 107 5.68 -9.20 11.37
N PRO A 108 6.95 -8.94 10.97
CA PRO A 108 7.95 -8.44 11.90
C PRO A 108 7.55 -7.08 12.48
N ALA A 109 7.32 -7.01 13.79
CA ALA A 109 6.85 -5.79 14.46
C ALA A 109 7.78 -4.60 14.23
N ARG A 110 9.10 -4.82 14.30
CA ARG A 110 10.10 -3.78 14.09
C ARG A 110 10.05 -3.20 12.67
N PHE A 111 9.83 -4.04 11.66
CA PHE A 111 9.67 -3.57 10.27
C PHE A 111 8.39 -2.74 10.13
N PHE A 112 7.28 -3.21 10.69
CA PHE A 112 6.01 -2.48 10.70
C PHE A 112 6.16 -1.09 11.35
N VAL A 113 6.72 -1.04 12.55
CA VAL A 113 6.94 0.22 13.29
C VAL A 113 7.89 1.14 12.53
N ARG A 114 8.99 0.61 11.97
CA ARG A 114 9.95 1.39 11.18
C ARG A 114 9.29 2.02 9.96
N PHE A 115 8.45 1.26 9.27
CA PHE A 115 7.70 1.80 8.13
C PHE A 115 6.82 2.97 8.57
N LEU A 116 6.00 2.79 9.61
CA LEU A 116 5.12 3.84 10.11
C LEU A 116 5.90 5.08 10.58
N HIS A 117 7.02 4.86 11.27
CA HIS A 117 7.91 5.94 11.73
C HIS A 117 8.48 6.74 10.54
N ASN A 118 9.05 6.06 9.54
CA ASN A 118 9.64 6.71 8.37
C ASN A 118 8.63 7.48 7.53
N HIS A 119 7.34 7.12 7.59
CA HIS A 119 6.26 7.77 6.88
C HIS A 119 5.51 8.81 7.74
N GLY A 120 5.98 9.12 8.95
CA GLY A 120 5.33 10.08 9.86
C GLY A 120 3.92 9.67 10.27
N MET A 121 3.66 8.35 10.35
CA MET A 121 2.33 7.81 10.67
C MET A 121 2.15 7.54 12.17
N LEU A 122 3.22 7.68 12.98
CA LEU A 122 3.21 7.54 14.44
C LEU A 122 3.06 8.89 15.16
N THR A 123 2.51 9.90 14.50
CA THR A 123 2.23 11.20 15.08
C THR A 123 0.80 11.62 14.80
N VAL A 124 0.22 12.39 15.70
CA VAL A 124 -1.10 13.02 15.50
C VAL A 124 -0.93 14.41 14.92
N ASP A 125 0.07 15.13 15.41
CA ASP A 125 0.44 16.47 14.99
C ASP A 125 1.63 16.40 14.02
N ASP A 126 1.84 17.45 13.25
CA ASP A 126 3.01 17.59 12.33
C ASP A 126 3.16 16.43 11.33
N ARG A 127 2.04 15.97 10.77
CA ARG A 127 2.06 14.93 9.73
C ARG A 127 2.67 15.46 8.45
N PRO A 128 3.50 14.66 7.75
CA PRO A 128 4.10 15.09 6.50
C PRO A 128 3.01 15.41 5.45
N THR A 129 3.19 16.50 4.74
CA THR A 129 2.34 16.85 3.60
C THR A 129 2.68 15.95 2.43
N TRP A 130 1.82 15.03 2.10
CA TRP A 130 1.95 14.18 0.93
C TRP A 130 1.71 14.98 -0.35
N ARG A 131 2.47 14.67 -1.39
CA ARG A 131 2.40 15.36 -2.68
C ARG A 131 2.29 14.36 -3.80
N THR A 132 1.53 14.73 -4.83
CA THR A 132 1.47 14.03 -6.11
C THR A 132 1.86 14.98 -7.24
N ILE A 133 2.18 14.42 -8.39
CA ILE A 133 2.51 15.22 -9.57
C ILE A 133 1.20 15.64 -10.25
N SER A 134 1.05 16.95 -10.48
CA SER A 134 -0.11 17.48 -11.19
C SER A 134 -0.22 16.87 -12.59
N GLY A 135 -1.36 16.28 -12.91
CA GLY A 135 -1.61 15.58 -14.16
C GLY A 135 -1.08 14.14 -14.19
N GLY A 136 -0.68 13.60 -13.02
CA GLY A 136 -0.31 12.19 -12.87
C GLY A 136 1.13 11.83 -13.24
N SER A 137 1.49 10.58 -13.00
CA SER A 137 2.86 10.08 -13.18
C SER A 137 3.33 10.09 -14.63
N ALA A 138 2.43 10.02 -15.61
CA ALA A 138 2.76 10.11 -17.04
C ALA A 138 3.59 11.37 -17.36
N ARG A 139 3.37 12.47 -16.64
CA ARG A 139 4.08 13.74 -16.85
C ARG A 139 5.58 13.66 -16.59
N TYR A 140 5.99 12.98 -15.53
CA TYR A 140 7.43 12.82 -15.27
C TYR A 140 8.04 11.72 -16.14
N VAL A 141 7.30 10.65 -16.44
CA VAL A 141 7.75 9.61 -17.37
C VAL A 141 8.07 10.21 -18.72
N GLU A 142 7.16 11.01 -19.28
CA GLU A 142 7.39 11.71 -20.55
C GLU A 142 8.69 12.53 -20.54
N LYS A 143 8.93 13.31 -19.47
CA LYS A 143 10.13 14.14 -19.35
C LYS A 143 11.40 13.33 -19.17
N LEU A 144 11.34 12.26 -18.34
CA LEU A 144 12.50 11.39 -18.11
C LEU A 144 12.91 10.63 -19.37
N THR A 145 11.94 10.21 -20.18
CA THR A 145 12.20 9.38 -21.36
C THR A 145 12.57 10.20 -22.60
N THR A 146 12.28 11.49 -22.63
CA THR A 146 12.56 12.35 -23.79
C THR A 146 13.99 12.22 -24.34
N PRO A 147 15.08 12.17 -23.54
CA PRO A 147 16.46 12.08 -24.07
C PRO A 147 16.81 10.77 -24.78
N PHE A 148 16.03 9.71 -24.56
CA PHE A 148 16.29 8.36 -25.10
C PHE A 148 15.02 7.67 -25.63
N ARG A 149 14.02 8.47 -26.03
CA ARG A 149 12.73 7.97 -26.49
C ARG A 149 12.84 7.07 -27.72
N ASP A 150 13.78 7.35 -28.59
CA ASP A 150 14.11 6.56 -29.78
C ASP A 150 14.70 5.19 -29.48
N ARG A 151 15.19 4.99 -28.24
CA ARG A 151 15.77 3.73 -27.76
C ARG A 151 14.81 2.90 -26.92
N ILE A 152 13.55 3.35 -26.79
CA ILE A 152 12.51 2.62 -26.05
C ILE A 152 11.75 1.73 -27.03
N HIS A 153 11.84 0.42 -26.81
CA HIS A 153 11.13 -0.56 -27.60
C HIS A 153 9.86 -1.00 -26.87
N LEU A 154 8.71 -0.45 -27.29
CA LEU A 154 7.41 -0.82 -26.74
C LEU A 154 6.92 -2.13 -27.37
N ALA A 155 6.00 -2.82 -26.67
CA ALA A 155 5.44 -4.11 -27.09
C ALA A 155 6.52 -5.16 -27.46
N THR A 156 7.70 -5.07 -26.84
CA THR A 156 8.86 -5.93 -27.09
C THR A 156 9.21 -6.72 -25.83
N PRO A 157 8.41 -7.72 -25.46
CA PRO A 157 8.68 -8.52 -24.26
C PRO A 157 10.00 -9.28 -24.39
N VAL A 158 10.80 -9.23 -23.33
CA VAL A 158 12.03 -10.03 -23.24
C VAL A 158 11.66 -11.48 -22.91
N GLU A 159 12.27 -12.42 -23.60
CA GLU A 159 12.08 -13.85 -23.40
C GLU A 159 13.18 -14.47 -22.54
N GLN A 160 14.41 -14.00 -22.70
CA GLN A 160 15.57 -14.55 -22.00
C GLN A 160 16.67 -13.51 -21.80
N VAL A 161 17.35 -13.62 -20.68
CA VAL A 161 18.60 -12.91 -20.35
C VAL A 161 19.67 -13.93 -20.00
N ARG A 162 20.83 -13.88 -20.70
CA ARG A 162 21.96 -14.78 -20.48
C ARG A 162 23.23 -14.00 -20.24
N ARG A 163 23.99 -14.38 -19.23
CA ARG A 163 25.31 -13.79 -18.96
C ARG A 163 26.36 -14.28 -19.95
N LEU A 164 27.28 -13.40 -20.30
CA LEU A 164 28.46 -13.68 -21.09
C LEU A 164 29.70 -13.12 -20.38
N PRO A 165 30.92 -13.62 -20.72
CA PRO A 165 32.14 -12.92 -20.34
C PRO A 165 32.12 -11.46 -20.87
N GLY A 166 32.14 -10.48 -19.95
CA GLY A 166 32.13 -9.07 -20.29
C GLY A 166 30.84 -8.54 -20.90
N GLY A 167 29.68 -9.10 -20.55
CA GLY A 167 28.40 -8.58 -21.01
C GLY A 167 27.22 -9.51 -20.77
N VAL A 168 26.12 -9.23 -21.45
CA VAL A 168 24.87 -9.94 -21.34
C VAL A 168 24.15 -10.00 -22.70
N LEU A 169 23.52 -11.13 -23.00
CA LEU A 169 22.60 -11.26 -24.13
C LEU A 169 21.18 -11.07 -23.64
N VAL A 170 20.44 -10.20 -24.28
CA VAL A 170 19.01 -10.00 -24.09
C VAL A 170 18.28 -10.48 -25.33
N LYS A 171 17.37 -11.45 -25.20
CA LYS A 171 16.57 -11.99 -26.30
C LYS A 171 15.14 -11.49 -26.20
N PRO A 172 14.72 -10.55 -27.05
CA PRO A 172 13.31 -10.22 -27.19
C PRO A 172 12.56 -11.37 -27.86
N ARG A 173 11.26 -11.49 -27.54
CA ARG A 173 10.40 -12.52 -28.12
C ARG A 173 10.30 -12.34 -29.65
N GLY A 174 10.60 -13.41 -30.40
CA GLY A 174 10.51 -13.40 -31.86
C GLY A 174 11.58 -12.56 -32.57
N GLN A 175 12.63 -12.12 -31.88
CA GLN A 175 13.73 -11.35 -32.45
C GLN A 175 15.08 -12.01 -32.14
N GLU A 176 16.13 -11.56 -32.83
CA GLU A 176 17.50 -11.95 -32.54
C GLU A 176 17.97 -11.41 -31.20
N ALA A 177 18.85 -12.18 -30.53
CA ALA A 177 19.43 -11.77 -29.27
C ALA A 177 20.44 -10.61 -29.47
N VAL A 178 20.37 -9.60 -28.64
CA VAL A 178 21.24 -8.41 -28.68
C VAL A 178 22.18 -8.43 -27.47
N ARG A 179 23.45 -8.10 -27.71
CA ARG A 179 24.47 -7.99 -26.65
C ARG A 179 24.45 -6.59 -26.06
N PHE A 180 24.57 -6.52 -24.72
CA PHE A 180 24.73 -5.31 -23.93
C PHE A 180 25.85 -5.49 -22.91
N ASP A 181 26.40 -4.39 -22.40
CA ASP A 181 27.41 -4.41 -21.34
C ASP A 181 26.80 -4.81 -19.98
N ALA A 182 25.57 -4.35 -19.70
CA ALA A 182 24.83 -4.65 -18.48
C ALA A 182 23.31 -4.63 -18.71
N VAL A 183 22.54 -5.22 -17.79
CA VAL A 183 21.08 -5.18 -17.78
C VAL A 183 20.55 -4.87 -16.39
N PHE A 184 19.50 -4.07 -16.34
CA PHE A 184 18.68 -3.83 -15.15
C PHE A 184 17.31 -4.47 -15.34
N LEU A 185 16.97 -5.43 -14.50
CA LEU A 185 15.66 -6.09 -14.50
C LEU A 185 14.73 -5.33 -13.57
N ALA A 186 13.89 -4.45 -14.13
CA ALA A 186 12.94 -3.62 -13.40
C ALA A 186 11.52 -4.21 -13.48
N CYS A 187 11.38 -5.48 -13.14
CA CYS A 187 10.12 -6.24 -13.09
C CYS A 187 9.99 -6.97 -11.74
N HIS A 188 8.92 -7.74 -11.54
CA HIS A 188 8.78 -8.57 -10.35
C HIS A 188 9.93 -9.57 -10.23
N SER A 189 10.28 -9.96 -8.99
CA SER A 189 11.40 -10.88 -8.74
C SER A 189 11.19 -12.28 -9.34
N ASP A 190 9.97 -12.78 -9.31
CA ASP A 190 9.58 -14.05 -9.96
C ASP A 190 9.73 -13.98 -11.49
N GLN A 191 9.31 -12.87 -12.10
CA GLN A 191 9.50 -12.59 -13.53
C GLN A 191 10.99 -12.47 -13.87
N ALA A 192 11.75 -11.70 -13.07
CA ALA A 192 13.19 -11.56 -13.24
C ALA A 192 13.89 -12.93 -13.21
N LEU A 193 13.53 -13.76 -12.22
CA LEU A 193 14.08 -15.14 -12.11
C LEU A 193 13.72 -15.98 -13.32
N GLY A 194 12.50 -15.87 -13.84
CA GLY A 194 12.05 -16.58 -15.04
C GLY A 194 12.76 -16.16 -16.33
N LEU A 195 13.27 -14.91 -16.40
CA LEU A 195 14.02 -14.43 -17.54
C LEU A 195 15.49 -14.89 -17.56
N LEU A 196 16.08 -15.19 -16.40
CA LEU A 196 17.48 -15.58 -16.30
C LEU A 196 17.68 -17.00 -16.86
N ALA A 197 18.54 -17.14 -17.88
CA ALA A 197 18.91 -18.44 -18.44
C ALA A 197 19.78 -19.28 -17.50
N ASP A 198 20.54 -18.59 -16.64
CA ASP A 198 21.62 -19.16 -15.82
C ASP A 198 21.58 -18.60 -14.37
N PRO A 199 20.40 -18.64 -13.69
CA PRO A 199 20.30 -18.10 -12.35
C PRO A 199 21.16 -18.90 -11.37
N SER A 200 21.92 -18.20 -10.52
CA SER A 200 22.70 -18.79 -9.43
C SER A 200 21.80 -19.37 -8.34
N ALA A 201 22.38 -20.18 -7.44
CA ALA A 201 21.65 -20.68 -6.27
C ALA A 201 21.10 -19.55 -5.38
N ALA A 202 21.92 -18.53 -5.11
CA ALA A 202 21.52 -17.37 -4.32
C ALA A 202 20.40 -16.56 -4.98
N GLU A 203 20.41 -16.39 -6.31
CA GLU A 203 19.32 -15.72 -7.03
C GLU A 203 18.01 -16.50 -6.98
N ARG A 204 18.06 -17.84 -7.10
CA ARG A 204 16.87 -18.69 -6.94
C ARG A 204 16.29 -18.56 -5.53
N GLU A 205 17.15 -18.61 -4.52
CA GLU A 205 16.75 -18.48 -3.12
C GLU A 205 16.13 -17.11 -2.83
N VAL A 206 16.85 -16.03 -3.14
CA VAL A 206 16.42 -14.66 -2.77
C VAL A 206 15.23 -14.18 -3.61
N LEU A 207 15.29 -14.30 -4.93
CA LEU A 207 14.22 -13.85 -5.82
C LEU A 207 12.96 -14.71 -5.70
N GLY A 208 13.14 -16.02 -5.48
CA GLY A 208 12.04 -16.97 -5.28
C GLY A 208 11.37 -16.85 -3.91
N ALA A 209 12.03 -16.27 -2.91
CA ALA A 209 11.46 -16.10 -1.57
C ALA A 209 10.44 -14.95 -1.48
N ILE A 210 10.34 -14.09 -2.49
CA ILE A 210 9.37 -12.98 -2.51
C ILE A 210 8.06 -13.44 -3.15
N PRO A 211 7.01 -13.71 -2.36
CA PRO A 211 5.74 -14.18 -2.90
C PRO A 211 4.95 -13.02 -3.52
N TYR A 212 4.26 -13.31 -4.62
CA TYR A 212 3.28 -12.42 -5.23
C TYR A 212 1.88 -13.02 -5.13
N GLN A 213 0.89 -12.18 -4.94
CA GLN A 213 -0.52 -12.57 -4.99
C GLN A 213 -1.28 -11.75 -6.03
N SER A 214 -2.25 -12.38 -6.66
CA SER A 214 -3.17 -11.68 -7.56
C SER A 214 -4.14 -10.82 -6.76
N ASN A 215 -4.37 -9.58 -7.24
CA ASN A 215 -5.41 -8.72 -6.72
C ASN A 215 -6.31 -8.29 -7.88
N GLU A 216 -7.58 -8.67 -7.81
CA GLU A 216 -8.57 -8.19 -8.76
C GLU A 216 -8.77 -6.69 -8.56
N THR A 217 -8.78 -5.92 -9.63
CA THR A 217 -8.81 -4.45 -9.56
C THR A 217 -9.73 -3.89 -10.61
N VAL A 218 -10.71 -3.08 -10.21
CA VAL A 218 -11.68 -2.45 -11.11
C VAL A 218 -11.72 -0.94 -10.90
N LEU A 219 -11.64 -0.19 -11.99
CA LEU A 219 -11.93 1.25 -12.03
C LEU A 219 -13.43 1.45 -12.28
N HIS A 220 -14.10 2.19 -11.40
CA HIS A 220 -15.55 2.40 -11.46
C HIS A 220 -15.94 3.74 -10.84
N THR A 221 -17.25 4.03 -10.82
CA THR A 221 -17.82 5.26 -10.24
C THR A 221 -18.88 4.98 -9.17
N ASP A 222 -19.05 3.74 -8.75
CA ASP A 222 -20.04 3.34 -7.76
C ASP A 222 -19.66 3.80 -6.34
N VAL A 223 -20.27 4.87 -5.88
CA VAL A 223 -20.01 5.47 -4.57
C VAL A 223 -20.51 4.65 -3.38
N ARG A 224 -21.26 3.57 -3.59
CA ARG A 224 -21.76 2.72 -2.51
C ARG A 224 -20.62 2.01 -1.78
N LEU A 225 -19.46 1.86 -2.43
CA LEU A 225 -18.24 1.34 -1.83
C LEU A 225 -17.49 2.37 -0.98
N LEU A 226 -17.93 3.60 -0.93
CA LEU A 226 -17.39 4.59 0.01
C LEU A 226 -18.21 4.58 1.31
N PRO A 227 -17.61 5.02 2.43
CA PRO A 227 -18.36 5.21 3.68
C PRO A 227 -19.63 6.04 3.46
N ARG A 228 -20.71 5.71 4.16
CA ARG A 228 -21.99 6.44 4.05
C ARG A 228 -21.85 7.93 4.39
N ARG A 229 -20.92 8.25 5.30
CA ARG A 229 -20.65 9.64 5.70
C ARG A 229 -19.54 10.23 4.86
N ARG A 230 -19.85 11.24 4.05
CA ARG A 230 -18.84 11.95 3.25
C ARG A 230 -17.68 12.52 4.07
N LEU A 231 -17.93 12.88 5.33
CA LEU A 231 -16.92 13.37 6.26
C LEU A 231 -15.80 12.33 6.54
N VAL A 232 -16.08 11.05 6.32
CA VAL A 232 -15.15 9.93 6.52
C VAL A 232 -14.41 9.57 5.24
N TRP A 233 -14.85 10.05 4.08
CA TRP A 233 -14.20 9.74 2.81
C TRP A 233 -12.73 10.11 2.82
N ALA A 234 -11.90 9.19 2.33
CA ALA A 234 -10.46 9.40 2.21
C ALA A 234 -9.92 8.83 0.90
N GLY A 235 -8.65 9.07 0.65
CA GLY A 235 -7.95 8.49 -0.50
C GLY A 235 -7.96 6.97 -0.49
N TRP A 236 -7.90 6.35 0.68
CA TRP A 236 -7.87 4.89 0.89
C TRP A 236 -9.02 4.50 1.81
N ASN A 237 -9.96 3.68 1.37
CA ASN A 237 -11.12 3.26 2.14
C ASN A 237 -11.08 1.74 2.31
N TYR A 238 -10.75 1.28 3.52
CA TYR A 238 -10.61 -0.14 3.84
C TYR A 238 -11.98 -0.76 4.20
N HIS A 239 -12.25 -1.94 3.65
CA HIS A 239 -13.46 -2.71 3.93
C HIS A 239 -13.13 -3.91 4.82
N VAL A 240 -13.70 -3.96 6.02
CA VAL A 240 -13.65 -5.17 6.86
C VAL A 240 -14.63 -6.19 6.31
N ARG A 241 -14.10 -7.33 5.87
CA ARG A 241 -14.91 -8.43 5.34
C ARG A 241 -15.25 -9.44 6.44
N PRO A 242 -16.54 -9.80 6.64
CA PRO A 242 -16.93 -10.73 7.69
C PRO A 242 -16.30 -12.11 7.57
N ASN A 243 -16.11 -12.57 6.33
CA ASN A 243 -15.63 -13.92 6.02
C ASN A 243 -14.10 -13.97 5.79
N GLY A 244 -13.37 -12.90 6.12
CA GLY A 244 -11.94 -12.82 5.82
C GLY A 244 -11.65 -12.76 4.31
N GLY A 245 -10.47 -13.20 3.90
CA GLY A 245 -10.03 -13.21 2.52
C GLY A 245 -9.06 -12.06 2.20
N PRO A 246 -8.72 -11.87 0.91
CA PRO A 246 -7.76 -10.84 0.51
C PRO A 246 -8.24 -9.45 0.90
N VAL A 247 -7.29 -8.54 1.08
CA VAL A 247 -7.58 -7.15 1.45
C VAL A 247 -8.58 -6.52 0.48
N ALA A 248 -9.65 -5.95 1.01
CA ALA A 248 -10.63 -5.21 0.25
C ALA A 248 -10.44 -3.70 0.49
N LEU A 249 -10.18 -2.96 -0.57
CA LEU A 249 -9.80 -1.55 -0.49
C LEU A 249 -10.38 -0.77 -1.67
N THR A 250 -10.96 0.39 -1.40
CA THR A 250 -11.41 1.32 -2.44
C THR A 250 -10.61 2.61 -2.37
N TYR A 251 -9.85 2.89 -3.42
CA TYR A 251 -9.15 4.16 -3.60
C TYR A 251 -10.11 5.20 -4.19
N ASN A 252 -10.14 6.40 -3.60
CA ASN A 252 -10.83 7.54 -4.18
C ASN A 252 -9.81 8.40 -4.94
N MET A 253 -9.81 8.27 -6.27
CA MET A 253 -8.82 8.92 -7.12
C MET A 253 -9.00 10.44 -7.17
N ASN A 254 -10.22 10.95 -6.99
CA ASN A 254 -10.45 12.40 -6.91
C ASN A 254 -9.73 13.01 -5.70
N ILE A 255 -9.74 12.30 -4.57
CA ILE A 255 -8.97 12.71 -3.40
C ILE A 255 -7.47 12.47 -3.66
N LEU A 256 -7.06 11.29 -4.15
CA LEU A 256 -5.66 10.91 -4.34
C LEU A 256 -4.92 11.77 -5.37
N GLN A 257 -5.55 12.19 -6.41
CA GLN A 257 -4.93 12.96 -7.50
C GLN A 257 -5.48 14.38 -7.61
N ARG A 258 -6.37 14.79 -6.72
CA ARG A 258 -7.10 16.08 -6.77
C ARG A 258 -7.75 16.30 -8.14
N LEU A 259 -8.48 15.29 -8.60
CA LEU A 259 -9.20 15.41 -9.86
C LEU A 259 -10.38 16.35 -9.68
N ASP A 260 -10.45 17.36 -10.53
CA ASP A 260 -11.62 18.22 -10.64
C ASP A 260 -12.66 17.57 -11.57
N ALA A 261 -13.39 16.62 -11.00
CA ALA A 261 -14.41 15.87 -11.72
C ALA A 261 -15.69 15.77 -10.85
N PRO A 262 -16.87 15.93 -11.45
CA PRO A 262 -18.14 15.89 -10.71
C PRO A 262 -18.46 14.50 -10.16
N THR A 263 -17.95 13.45 -10.81
CA THR A 263 -18.13 12.05 -10.42
C THR A 263 -16.85 11.51 -9.80
N PRO A 264 -16.90 10.84 -8.65
CA PRO A 264 -15.76 10.15 -8.10
C PRO A 264 -15.29 9.00 -8.99
N PHE A 265 -14.01 8.95 -9.31
CA PHE A 265 -13.35 7.79 -9.90
C PHE A 265 -12.78 6.94 -8.76
N LEU A 266 -13.20 5.69 -8.71
CA LEU A 266 -12.84 4.76 -7.65
C LEU A 266 -12.08 3.58 -8.24
N VAL A 267 -11.06 3.12 -7.51
CA VAL A 267 -10.35 1.88 -7.85
C VAL A 267 -10.53 0.92 -6.68
N THR A 268 -11.24 -0.18 -6.90
CA THR A 268 -11.51 -1.16 -5.86
C THR A 268 -10.71 -2.44 -6.09
N LEU A 269 -10.06 -2.90 -5.02
CA LEU A 269 -9.31 -4.17 -4.97
C LEU A 269 -10.14 -5.23 -4.23
N ASN A 270 -10.24 -6.42 -4.84
CA ASN A 270 -10.74 -7.64 -4.22
C ASN A 270 -12.15 -7.53 -3.57
N HIS A 271 -12.94 -6.59 -4.04
CA HIS A 271 -14.35 -6.41 -3.64
C HIS A 271 -15.20 -5.98 -4.83
N THR A 272 -14.91 -6.57 -5.98
CA THR A 272 -15.49 -6.21 -7.28
C THR A 272 -16.89 -6.76 -7.44
N ASP A 273 -17.21 -7.81 -6.71
CA ASP A 273 -18.55 -8.40 -6.57
C ASP A 273 -19.60 -7.45 -5.96
N ALA A 274 -19.16 -6.41 -5.27
CA ALA A 274 -20.04 -5.40 -4.67
C ALA A 274 -20.28 -4.17 -5.56
N ILE A 275 -19.66 -4.11 -6.75
CA ILE A 275 -19.81 -3.02 -7.72
C ILE A 275 -21.01 -3.29 -8.61
N ASP A 276 -21.87 -2.28 -8.85
CA ASP A 276 -22.95 -2.30 -9.84
C ASP A 276 -22.47 -1.89 -11.21
#